data_c42555a60e43073e50d708df74a95500
#
_entry.id   c42555a60e43073e50d708df74a95500
#
_cell.length_a   1.000
_cell.length_b   1.000
_cell.length_c   1.000
_cell.angle_alpha   90.00
_cell.angle_beta   90.00
_cell.angle_gamma   90.00
#
_symmetry.space_group_name_H-M   'P 1'
#
loop_
_entity.id
_entity.type
_entity.pdbx_description
1 polymer ?
#
loop_
_entity_poly.entity_id
_entity_poly.type
_entity_poly.pdbx_seq_one_letter_code
_entity_poly.pdbx_strand_id
1 'polypeptide(L)'
;MSEGNTVEPVQVPITGTLDLHGFLPAEVKELVDEYLSTCLEMGIPQGRIIHGKGIGTLREIVHSQLRKNPSVQSFALGDGNSGGWGATSFALKMNND
;
A
#
# COMPACT_ATOMS: atom_id res chain seq x y z
N MET A 1 -2.42 -7.29 -30.82
CA MET A 1 -2.60 -7.16 -30.22
C MET A 1 -2.77 -7.18 -29.69
N SER A 2 -2.80 -7.18 -29.64
CA SER A 2 -3.04 -7.15 -28.84
C SER A 2 -3.47 -7.23 -28.39
N GLU A 3 -3.54 -7.34 -28.40
CA GLU A 3 -3.92 -7.41 -27.72
C GLU A 3 -4.34 -7.49 -27.00
N GLY A 4 -4.26 -7.52 -27.10
CA GLY A 4 -4.51 -7.56 -26.05
C GLY A 4 -4.86 -7.44 -25.56
N ASN A 5 -4.94 -7.36 -25.47
CA ASN A 5 -5.19 -7.18 -24.68
C ASN A 5 -5.68 -7.30 -24.00
N THR A 6 -5.64 -7.37 -23.95
CA THR A 6 -6.01 -7.46 -23.26
C THR A 6 -6.53 -7.49 -22.39
N VAL A 7 -6.92 -7.54 -22.24
CA VAL A 7 -7.50 -7.48 -21.39
C VAL A 7 -7.38 -7.75 -20.43
N GLU A 8 -7.51 -7.36 -20.08
CA GLU A 8 -7.18 -7.61 -19.13
C GLU A 8 -7.92 -7.54 -18.10
N PRO A 9 -7.90 -8.28 -17.57
CA PRO A 9 -8.62 -8.39 -16.42
C PRO A 9 -8.53 -7.25 -15.59
N VAL A 10 -9.32 -7.18 -14.75
CA VAL A 10 -9.25 -6.20 -13.92
C VAL A 10 -8.05 -6.20 -13.25
N GLN A 11 -7.27 -5.29 -13.57
CA GLN A 11 -6.16 -5.15 -12.91
C GLN A 11 -6.31 -4.09 -12.01
N VAL A 12 -6.00 -4.21 -10.81
CA VAL A 12 -5.85 -3.12 -9.91
C VAL A 12 -4.58 -2.49 -10.29
N PRO A 13 -4.58 -1.30 -10.76
CA PRO A 13 -3.35 -0.68 -11.16
C PRO A 13 -2.46 -0.52 -9.94
N ILE A 14 -1.22 -0.82 -10.08
CA ILE A 14 -0.28 -0.62 -9.01
C ILE A 14 0.24 0.78 -9.16
N THR A 15 -0.45 1.71 -8.55
CA THR A 15 -0.11 3.11 -8.72
C THR A 15 0.47 3.72 -7.47
N GLY A 16 0.81 2.91 -6.50
CA GLY A 16 1.30 3.46 -5.25
C GLY A 16 0.17 3.73 -4.26
N THR A 17 -1.02 3.25 -4.55
CA THR A 17 -2.14 3.41 -3.63
C THR A 17 -2.82 2.07 -3.42
N LEU A 18 -2.93 1.68 -2.17
CA LEU A 18 -3.66 0.47 -1.81
C LEU A 18 -4.87 0.88 -0.98
N ASP A 19 -6.06 0.56 -1.45
CA ASP A 19 -7.27 0.93 -0.75
C ASP A 19 -7.80 -0.30 -0.04
N LEU A 20 -7.87 -0.23 1.26
CA LEU A 20 -8.31 -1.36 2.07
C LEU A 20 -9.80 -1.40 2.30
N HIS A 21 -10.54 -0.54 1.62
CA HIS A 21 -11.97 -0.49 1.77
C HIS A 21 -12.56 -1.86 1.49
N GLY A 22 -13.34 -2.37 2.40
CA GLY A 22 -13.99 -3.65 2.17
C GLY A 22 -13.21 -4.87 2.61
N PHE A 23 -11.96 -4.70 3.02
CA PHE A 23 -11.18 -5.83 3.48
C PHE A 23 -11.33 -5.99 4.99
N LEU A 24 -11.32 -7.24 5.44
CA LEU A 24 -11.41 -7.51 6.87
C LEU A 24 -10.04 -7.40 7.53
N PRO A 25 -10.01 -7.04 8.79
CA PRO A 25 -8.72 -6.93 9.49
C PRO A 25 -7.85 -8.17 9.33
N ALA A 26 -8.46 -9.35 9.34
CA ALA A 26 -7.67 -10.58 9.26
C ALA A 26 -6.97 -10.72 7.91
N GLU A 27 -7.44 -10.02 6.89
CA GLU A 27 -6.86 -10.10 5.56
C GLU A 27 -5.78 -9.05 5.32
N VAL A 28 -5.79 -8.01 6.13
CA VAL A 28 -5.00 -6.83 5.82
C VAL A 28 -3.51 -7.06 5.97
N LYS A 29 -3.11 -7.85 6.95
CA LYS A 29 -1.71 -8.07 7.19
C LYS A 29 -1.01 -8.64 5.97
N GLU A 30 -1.54 -9.72 5.43
CA GLU A 30 -0.96 -10.34 4.26
C GLU A 30 -1.07 -9.45 3.04
N LEU A 31 -2.18 -8.75 2.92
CA LEU A 31 -2.39 -7.89 1.78
C LEU A 31 -1.37 -6.77 1.73
N VAL A 32 -1.07 -6.17 2.87
CA VAL A 32 -0.08 -5.11 2.93
C VAL A 32 1.30 -5.66 2.57
N ASP A 33 1.64 -6.82 3.12
CA ASP A 33 2.94 -7.42 2.83
C ASP A 33 3.09 -7.70 1.34
N GLU A 34 2.07 -8.23 0.71
CA GLU A 34 2.14 -8.52 -0.71
C GLU A 34 2.21 -7.26 -1.54
N TYR A 35 1.48 -6.24 -1.12
CA TYR A 35 1.49 -4.98 -1.85
C TYR A 35 2.87 -4.35 -1.80
N LEU A 36 3.52 -4.37 -0.63
CA LEU A 36 4.85 -3.80 -0.52
C LEU A 36 5.85 -4.57 -1.37
N SER A 37 5.73 -5.90 -1.40
CA SER A 37 6.60 -6.70 -2.25
C SER A 37 6.42 -6.34 -3.72
N THR A 38 5.18 -6.17 -4.14
CA THR A 38 4.90 -5.81 -5.52
C THR A 38 5.47 -4.45 -5.84
N CYS A 39 5.35 -3.50 -4.93
CA CYS A 39 5.92 -2.18 -5.15
C CYS A 39 7.42 -2.26 -5.34
N LEU A 40 8.07 -3.09 -4.54
CA LEU A 40 9.52 -3.24 -4.69
C LEU A 40 9.86 -3.84 -6.04
N GLU A 41 9.13 -4.86 -6.45
CA GLU A 41 9.40 -5.49 -7.73
C GLU A 41 9.19 -4.55 -8.90
N MET A 42 8.22 -3.68 -8.78
CA MET A 42 7.90 -2.77 -9.87
C MET A 42 8.64 -1.44 -9.79
N GLY A 43 9.49 -1.30 -8.79
CA GLY A 43 10.27 -0.08 -8.69
C GLY A 43 9.48 1.13 -8.24
N ILE A 44 8.42 0.93 -7.48
CA ILE A 44 7.60 2.02 -6.98
C ILE A 44 8.15 2.43 -5.62
N PRO A 45 8.76 3.62 -5.52
CA PRO A 45 9.49 3.97 -4.29
C PRO A 45 8.63 4.48 -3.15
N GLN A 46 7.41 4.84 -3.42
CA GLN A 46 6.58 5.38 -2.35
C GLN A 46 5.13 5.22 -2.74
N GLY A 47 4.28 5.26 -1.75
CA GLY A 47 2.87 5.11 -2.00
C GLY A 47 2.08 5.40 -0.75
N ARG A 48 0.83 4.99 -0.76
CA ARG A 48 0.00 5.18 0.42
C ARG A 48 -1.01 4.06 0.53
N ILE A 49 -1.47 3.85 1.74
CA ILE A 49 -2.43 2.82 2.02
C ILE A 49 -3.62 3.49 2.68
N ILE A 50 -4.78 3.35 2.09
CA ILE A 50 -6.00 3.97 2.60
C ILE A 50 -6.68 2.99 3.53
N HIS A 51 -6.67 3.28 4.81
CA HIS A 51 -7.27 2.41 5.81
C HIS A 51 -8.55 2.99 6.41
N GLY A 52 -8.87 4.21 6.06
CA GLY A 52 -10.09 4.84 6.56
C GLY A 52 -9.87 5.48 7.89
N LYS A 53 -10.87 6.26 8.29
CA LYS A 53 -10.79 7.00 9.53
C LYS A 53 -11.52 6.31 10.67
N GLY A 54 -11.93 5.07 10.50
CA GLY A 54 -12.76 4.42 11.47
C GLY A 54 -12.12 4.27 12.83
N ILE A 55 -12.31 3.12 13.46
CA ILE A 55 -11.87 2.95 14.83
C ILE A 55 -10.39 2.68 14.97
N GLY A 56 -9.68 2.71 13.89
CA GLY A 56 -8.24 2.62 13.97
C GLY A 56 -7.65 1.22 13.87
N THR A 57 -8.49 0.20 13.81
CA THR A 57 -7.98 -1.16 13.75
C THR A 57 -7.12 -1.39 12.51
N LEU A 58 -7.62 -1.01 11.35
CA LEU A 58 -6.85 -1.20 10.13
C LEU A 58 -5.59 -0.35 10.13
N ARG A 59 -5.69 0.87 10.62
CA ARG A 59 -4.53 1.74 10.69
C ARG A 59 -3.44 1.11 11.54
N GLU A 60 -3.79 0.52 12.66
CA GLU A 60 -2.80 -0.10 13.52
C GLU A 60 -2.14 -1.29 12.88
N ILE A 61 -2.92 -2.10 12.16
CA ILE A 61 -2.36 -3.23 11.46
C ILE A 61 -1.39 -2.76 10.39
N VAL A 62 -1.79 -1.74 9.64
CA VAL A 62 -0.95 -1.18 8.59
C VAL A 62 0.36 -0.66 9.17
N HIS A 63 0.28 0.13 10.24
CA HIS A 63 1.47 0.69 10.83
C HIS A 63 2.38 -0.40 11.39
N SER A 64 1.79 -1.45 11.96
CA SER A 64 2.59 -2.55 12.47
C SER A 64 3.34 -3.25 11.34
N GLN A 65 2.66 -3.50 10.22
CA GLN A 65 3.30 -4.16 9.10
C GLN A 65 4.38 -3.30 8.47
N LEU A 66 4.15 -1.99 8.38
CA LEU A 66 5.16 -1.09 7.84
C LEU A 66 6.37 -1.04 8.76
N ARG A 67 6.13 -1.02 10.06
CA ARG A 67 7.23 -0.94 11.01
C ARG A 67 8.08 -2.20 10.99
N LYS A 68 7.46 -3.35 10.74
CA LYS A 68 8.20 -4.60 10.73
C LYS A 68 8.91 -4.90 9.42
N ASN A 69 8.53 -4.23 8.36
CA ASN A 69 9.08 -4.55 7.05
C ASN A 69 10.39 -3.85 6.83
N PRO A 70 11.48 -4.59 6.66
CA PRO A 70 12.79 -3.95 6.54
C PRO A 70 12.95 -3.13 5.27
N SER A 71 12.08 -3.30 4.30
CA SER A 71 12.16 -2.51 3.09
C SER A 71 11.51 -1.14 3.22
N VAL A 72 10.78 -0.91 4.30
CA VAL A 72 10.12 0.37 4.49
C VAL A 72 11.10 1.34 5.14
N GLN A 73 11.34 2.45 4.46
CA GLN A 73 12.25 3.46 4.95
C GLN A 73 11.58 4.37 5.96
N SER A 74 10.33 4.76 5.68
CA SER A 74 9.59 5.62 6.57
C SER A 74 8.11 5.53 6.26
N PHE A 75 7.29 5.96 7.20
CA PHE A 75 5.87 6.08 6.94
C PHE A 75 5.28 7.10 7.89
N ALA A 76 4.16 7.68 7.51
CA ALA A 76 3.51 8.69 8.32
C ALA A 76 2.01 8.67 8.05
N LEU A 77 1.25 8.94 9.08
CA LEU A 77 -0.19 9.04 8.94
C LEU A 77 -0.51 10.28 8.11
N GLY A 78 -1.43 10.13 7.19
CA GLY A 78 -1.79 11.21 6.29
C GLY A 78 -0.95 11.17 5.05
N ASP A 79 -1.35 11.94 4.06
CA ASP A 79 -0.58 11.97 2.83
C ASP A 79 -0.17 13.37 2.48
N GLY A 80 -0.17 14.23 3.41
CA GLY A 80 0.40 15.55 3.20
C GLY A 80 -0.60 16.59 2.80
N ASN A 81 -1.57 16.29 2.01
CA ASN A 81 -2.47 17.34 1.63
C ASN A 81 -3.89 16.91 1.41
N SER A 82 -4.17 15.65 1.46
CA SER A 82 -5.56 15.30 1.36
C SER A 82 -5.70 13.95 2.00
N GLY A 83 -6.88 13.54 2.28
CA GLY A 83 -7.09 12.28 2.88
C GLY A 83 -6.75 12.25 4.34
N GLY A 84 -5.90 13.09 4.73
CA GLY A 84 -5.60 13.22 6.12
C GLY A 84 -5.44 11.90 6.82
N TRP A 85 -6.27 11.67 7.80
CA TRP A 85 -6.06 10.58 8.72
C TRP A 85 -6.59 9.25 8.26
N GLY A 86 -7.18 9.22 7.08
CA GLY A 86 -7.69 7.98 6.55
C GLY A 86 -6.67 7.20 5.75
N ALA A 87 -5.44 7.68 5.67
CA ALA A 87 -4.42 7.04 4.88
C ALA A 87 -3.06 7.16 5.55
N THR A 88 -2.14 6.29 5.17
CA THR A 88 -0.76 6.34 5.65
C THR A 88 0.12 6.33 4.42
N SER A 89 1.05 7.26 4.34
CA SER A 89 2.01 7.28 3.25
C SER A 89 3.26 6.55 3.68
N PHE A 90 3.97 5.97 2.73
CA PHE A 90 5.20 5.24 3.03
C PHE A 90 6.22 5.43 1.94
N ALA A 91 7.46 5.22 2.29
CA ALA A 91 8.55 5.22 1.34
C ALA A 91 9.35 3.95 1.53
N LEU A 92 9.83 3.40 0.43
CA LEU A 92 10.58 2.16 0.46
C LEU A 92 12.04 2.42 0.17
N LYS A 93 12.88 1.56 0.71
CA LYS A 93 14.31 1.63 0.44
C LYS A 93 14.52 0.96 -0.90
N MET A 94 14.88 1.73 -1.88
CA MET A 94 15.11 1.16 -3.20
C MET A 94 16.58 0.82 -3.34
N ASN A 95 16.80 -0.42 -3.75
CA ASN A 95 18.16 -0.84 -3.91
C ASN A 95 18.56 -0.59 -5.32
N ASN A 96 19.36 0.37 -5.56
CA ASN A 96 19.75 0.71 -6.86
C ASN A 96 21.04 0.25 -7.27
N ASP A 97 21.60 -0.62 -6.64
CA ASP A 97 22.87 -1.00 -7.03
C ASP A 97 23.02 -1.98 -7.75
#